data_2de4515db32a12287a40ba924b021f72
#
_entry.id   2de4515db32a12287a40ba924b021f72
#
_cell.length_a   1.000
_cell.length_b   1.000
_cell.length_c   1.000
_cell.angle_alpha   90.00
_cell.angle_beta   90.00
_cell.angle_gamma   90.00
#
_symmetry.space_group_name_H-M   'P 1'
#
loop_
_entity.id
_entity.type
_entity.pdbx_description
1 polymer ?
#
loop_
_entity_poly.entity_id
_entity_poly.type
_entity_poly.pdbx_seq_one_letter_code
_entity_poly.pdbx_strand_id
1 'polypeptide(L)'
;MVEIRYVQPKDKEFWYSLDRHLPEQEFYNKISSKRGYVLLDDNKPIGLLRYNLFWDNMPFCTMLFVDWNYHKKGYGKELMKHWENDMKSQGYGMVLTSTQVDEDAQHFYRKLGYKDCGGFVIDVPGYEQPMEMFSIKRI
;
A
#
# COMPACT_ATOMS: atom_id res chain seq x y z
N MET A 1 14.19 -15.38 7.07
CA MET A 1 13.32 -15.78 5.94
C MET A 1 12.12 -14.86 5.90
N VAL A 2 11.81 -14.36 4.73
CA VAL A 2 10.71 -13.38 4.53
C VAL A 2 9.46 -14.12 4.04
N GLU A 3 8.33 -13.79 4.64
CA GLU A 3 7.02 -14.28 4.23
C GLU A 3 6.08 -13.11 4.05
N ILE A 4 5.24 -13.15 3.01
CA ILE A 4 4.15 -12.19 2.82
C ILE A 4 2.86 -12.98 2.72
N ARG A 5 1.88 -12.60 3.52
CA ARG A 5 0.58 -13.28 3.56
C ARG A 5 -0.54 -12.26 3.73
N TYR A 6 -1.77 -12.69 3.50
CA TYR A 6 -2.93 -11.84 3.77
C TYR A 6 -3.04 -11.54 5.27
N VAL A 7 -3.53 -10.34 5.57
CA VAL A 7 -3.76 -9.88 6.93
C VAL A 7 -4.79 -10.76 7.63
N GLN A 8 -4.58 -11.01 8.91
CA GLN A 8 -5.44 -11.83 9.77
C GLN A 8 -5.86 -11.04 11.01
N PRO A 9 -6.94 -11.44 11.70
CA PRO A 9 -7.38 -10.74 12.92
C PRO A 9 -6.28 -10.60 13.98
N LYS A 10 -5.39 -11.58 14.10
CA LYS A 10 -4.28 -11.55 15.07
C LYS A 10 -3.26 -10.45 14.77
N ASP A 11 -3.28 -9.88 13.57
CA ASP A 11 -2.33 -8.83 13.17
C ASP A 11 -2.77 -7.43 13.60
N LYS A 12 -3.93 -7.28 14.23
CA LYS A 12 -4.52 -5.98 14.50
C LYS A 12 -3.59 -5.04 15.29
N GLU A 13 -2.97 -5.54 16.36
CA GLU A 13 -2.09 -4.73 17.18
C GLU A 13 -0.88 -4.24 16.39
N PHE A 14 -0.23 -5.15 15.65
CA PHE A 14 0.87 -4.78 14.77
C PHE A 14 0.41 -3.78 13.72
N TRP A 15 -0.74 -4.04 13.07
CA TRP A 15 -1.25 -3.17 12.00
C TRP A 15 -1.37 -1.74 12.47
N TYR A 16 -2.03 -1.52 13.61
CA TYR A 16 -2.26 -0.17 14.12
C TYR A 16 -1.02 0.46 14.76
N SER A 17 0.04 -0.29 14.97
CA SER A 17 1.32 0.27 15.37
C SER A 17 1.96 1.07 14.23
N LEU A 18 1.62 0.75 12.98
CA LEU A 18 2.15 1.42 11.77
C LEU A 18 1.09 2.25 11.06
N ASP A 19 -0.09 1.70 10.82
CA ASP A 19 -1.16 2.36 10.07
C ASP A 19 -2.22 2.86 11.04
N ARG A 20 -2.20 4.17 11.31
CA ARG A 20 -3.11 4.80 12.29
C ARG A 20 -4.32 5.46 11.62
N HIS A 21 -4.41 5.39 10.30
CA HIS A 21 -5.44 6.09 9.53
C HIS A 21 -6.61 5.20 9.12
N LEU A 22 -6.49 3.89 9.28
CA LEU A 22 -7.51 2.95 8.83
C LEU A 22 -8.60 2.82 9.89
N PRO A 23 -9.88 3.17 9.57
CA PRO A 23 -10.99 2.91 10.50
C PRO A 23 -11.06 1.42 10.84
N GLU A 24 -11.44 1.09 12.08
CA GLU A 24 -11.45 -0.30 12.55
C GLU A 24 -12.29 -1.22 11.67
N GLN A 25 -13.48 -0.77 11.25
CA GLN A 25 -14.33 -1.59 10.38
C GLN A 25 -13.63 -1.89 9.06
N GLU A 26 -12.84 -0.94 8.55
CA GLU A 26 -12.08 -1.15 7.30
C GLU A 26 -10.96 -2.14 7.48
N PHE A 27 -10.37 -2.26 8.67
CA PHE A 27 -9.41 -3.31 8.95
C PHE A 27 -10.05 -4.69 8.76
N TYR A 28 -11.23 -4.91 9.33
CA TYR A 28 -11.95 -6.17 9.18
C TYR A 28 -12.40 -6.39 7.72
N ASN A 29 -12.76 -5.33 7.02
CA ASN A 29 -13.11 -5.42 5.60
C ASN A 29 -11.91 -5.84 4.76
N LYS A 30 -10.70 -5.37 5.10
CA LYS A 30 -9.46 -5.81 4.42
C LYS A 30 -9.21 -7.29 4.62
N ILE A 31 -9.52 -7.82 5.79
CA ILE A 31 -9.38 -9.25 6.06
C ILE A 31 -10.36 -10.05 5.19
N SER A 32 -11.64 -9.71 5.24
CA SER A 32 -12.67 -10.47 4.52
C SER A 32 -12.52 -10.36 3.00
N SER A 33 -12.07 -9.23 2.48
CA SER A 33 -11.87 -9.03 1.04
C SER A 33 -10.48 -9.45 0.55
N LYS A 34 -9.58 -9.83 1.46
CA LYS A 34 -8.18 -10.17 1.15
C LYS A 34 -7.45 -9.01 0.47
N ARG A 35 -7.66 -7.79 0.97
CA ARG A 35 -7.05 -6.58 0.41
C ARG A 35 -6.05 -5.95 1.35
N GLY A 36 -5.40 -6.74 2.16
CA GLY A 36 -4.31 -6.35 3.03
C GLY A 36 -3.30 -7.46 3.18
N TYR A 37 -2.03 -7.10 3.26
CA TYR A 37 -0.92 -8.03 3.40
C TYR A 37 -0.06 -7.65 4.60
N VAL A 38 0.57 -8.66 5.20
CA VAL A 38 1.58 -8.49 6.23
C VAL A 38 2.87 -9.14 5.76
N LEU A 39 3.98 -8.44 5.90
CA LEU A 39 5.31 -8.98 5.63
C LEU A 39 5.96 -9.34 6.97
N LEU A 40 6.43 -10.58 7.07
CA LEU A 40 7.11 -11.10 8.25
C LEU A 40 8.55 -11.44 7.90
N ASP A 41 9.47 -11.16 8.82
CA ASP A 41 10.84 -11.60 8.76
C ASP A 41 11.10 -12.48 9.98
N ASP A 42 11.41 -13.77 9.75
CA ASP A 42 11.56 -14.78 10.80
C ASP A 42 10.37 -14.77 11.77
N ASN A 43 9.16 -14.80 11.20
CA ASN A 43 7.88 -14.81 11.92
C ASN A 43 7.54 -13.52 12.67
N LYS A 44 8.34 -12.46 12.52
CA LYS A 44 8.06 -11.16 13.10
C LYS A 44 7.42 -10.24 12.06
N PRO A 45 6.21 -9.72 12.29
CA PRO A 45 5.61 -8.78 11.34
C PRO A 45 6.37 -7.46 11.37
N ILE A 46 6.75 -6.96 10.18
CA ILE A 46 7.56 -5.76 10.04
C ILE A 46 7.04 -4.81 8.96
N GLY A 47 6.06 -5.22 8.17
CA GLY A 47 5.54 -4.36 7.11
C GLY A 47 4.11 -4.72 6.74
N LEU A 48 3.46 -3.78 6.05
CA LEU A 48 2.07 -3.95 5.61
C LEU A 48 1.81 -3.22 4.31
N LEU A 49 0.80 -3.71 3.59
CA LEU A 49 0.26 -3.06 2.41
C LEU A 49 -1.24 -3.27 2.38
N ARG A 50 -2.00 -2.21 2.07
CA ARG A 50 -3.43 -2.34 1.83
C ARG A 50 -3.82 -1.65 0.53
N TYR A 51 -4.90 -2.12 -0.08
CA TYR A 51 -5.38 -1.55 -1.32
C TYR A 51 -6.91 -1.58 -1.38
N ASN A 52 -7.44 -0.79 -2.29
CA ASN A 52 -8.84 -0.77 -2.68
C ASN A 52 -8.94 -0.90 -4.21
N LEU A 53 -10.15 -1.00 -4.72
CA LEU A 53 -10.40 -0.91 -6.15
C LEU A 53 -10.92 0.50 -6.48
N PHE A 54 -10.14 1.26 -7.21
CA PHE A 54 -10.56 2.56 -7.74
C PHE A 54 -11.55 2.31 -8.87
N TRP A 55 -12.68 3.01 -8.86
CA TRP A 55 -13.80 2.77 -9.79
C TRP A 55 -14.29 1.32 -9.73
N ASP A 56 -14.12 0.66 -8.60
CA ASP A 56 -14.54 -0.73 -8.37
C ASP A 56 -13.81 -1.76 -9.24
N ASN A 57 -12.81 -1.36 -10.03
CA ASN A 57 -12.14 -2.28 -10.96
C ASN A 57 -10.64 -2.09 -11.12
N MET A 58 -10.02 -1.14 -10.41
CA MET A 58 -8.62 -0.81 -10.61
C MET A 58 -7.86 -0.86 -9.28
N PRO A 59 -6.97 -1.83 -9.06
CA PRO A 59 -6.26 -1.93 -7.78
C PRO A 59 -5.45 -0.68 -7.50
N PHE A 60 -5.67 -0.12 -6.32
CA PHE A 60 -5.07 1.12 -5.87
C PHE A 60 -4.46 0.91 -4.49
N CYS A 61 -3.13 0.90 -4.41
CA CYS A 61 -2.42 0.78 -3.14
C CYS A 61 -2.64 2.05 -2.32
N THR A 62 -3.30 1.90 -1.18
CA THR A 62 -3.66 3.02 -0.31
C THR A 62 -2.73 3.17 0.89
N MET A 63 -1.89 2.21 1.17
CA MET A 63 -0.89 2.28 2.23
C MET A 63 0.18 1.23 1.98
N LEU A 64 1.44 1.66 2.06
CA LEU A 64 2.60 0.79 2.11
C LEU A 64 3.48 1.30 3.25
N PHE A 65 3.74 0.46 4.22
CA PHE A 65 4.57 0.86 5.36
C PHE A 65 5.45 -0.29 5.83
N VAL A 66 6.71 0.01 6.07
CA VAL A 66 7.67 -0.93 6.67
C VAL A 66 8.19 -0.29 7.96
N ASP A 67 8.28 -1.09 9.02
CA ASP A 67 8.82 -0.63 10.30
C ASP A 67 10.15 0.08 10.06
N TRP A 68 10.33 1.23 10.68
CA TRP A 68 11.50 2.09 10.49
C TRP A 68 12.83 1.35 10.65
N ASN A 69 12.89 0.42 11.61
CA ASN A 69 14.10 -0.35 11.87
C ASN A 69 14.50 -1.30 10.73
N TYR A 70 13.62 -1.47 9.75
CA TYR A 70 13.82 -2.38 8.61
C TYR A 70 13.85 -1.64 7.29
N HIS A 71 14.00 -0.32 7.31
CA HIS A 71 14.10 0.47 6.08
C HIS A 71 15.41 0.19 5.33
N LYS A 72 15.40 0.48 4.02
CA LYS A 72 16.55 0.33 3.11
C LYS A 72 17.03 -1.10 2.95
N LYS A 73 16.17 -2.08 3.22
CA LYS A 73 16.48 -3.51 3.05
C LYS A 73 15.67 -4.17 1.92
N GLY A 74 14.93 -3.36 1.14
CA GLY A 74 14.16 -3.87 0.01
C GLY A 74 12.80 -4.45 0.36
N TYR A 75 12.34 -4.35 1.59
CA TYR A 75 11.06 -4.95 2.01
C TYR A 75 9.85 -4.25 1.39
N GLY A 76 9.90 -2.93 1.22
CA GLY A 76 8.83 -2.22 0.54
C GLY A 76 8.70 -2.66 -0.92
N LYS A 77 9.82 -2.86 -1.59
CA LYS A 77 9.85 -3.38 -2.96
C LYS A 77 9.26 -4.79 -3.01
N GLU A 78 9.59 -5.64 -2.05
CA GLU A 78 9.05 -7.01 -1.99
C GLU A 78 7.53 -7.01 -1.80
N LEU A 79 7.01 -6.14 -0.92
CA LEU A 79 5.57 -6.00 -0.73
C LEU A 79 4.88 -5.56 -2.02
N MET A 80 5.43 -4.55 -2.70
CA MET A 80 4.84 -4.08 -3.95
C MET A 80 4.86 -5.16 -5.02
N LYS A 81 5.96 -5.90 -5.16
CA LYS A 81 6.05 -6.99 -6.13
C LYS A 81 5.06 -8.10 -5.83
N HIS A 82 4.91 -8.47 -4.57
CA HIS A 82 3.95 -9.49 -4.16
C HIS A 82 2.53 -9.06 -4.51
N TRP A 83 2.17 -7.82 -4.18
CA TRP A 83 0.87 -7.28 -4.52
C TRP A 83 0.64 -7.24 -6.03
N GLU A 84 1.61 -6.75 -6.80
CA GLU A 84 1.50 -6.69 -8.26
C GLU A 84 1.28 -8.10 -8.85
N ASN A 85 2.02 -9.08 -8.36
CA ASN A 85 1.88 -10.46 -8.82
C ASN A 85 0.51 -11.05 -8.47
N ASP A 86 0.01 -10.76 -7.27
CA ASP A 86 -1.33 -11.18 -6.85
C ASP A 86 -2.40 -10.54 -7.73
N MET A 87 -2.28 -9.24 -8.01
CA MET A 87 -3.22 -8.54 -8.89
C MET A 87 -3.18 -9.11 -10.31
N LYS A 88 -2.00 -9.35 -10.82
CA LYS A 88 -1.84 -9.95 -12.15
C LYS A 88 -2.50 -11.35 -12.21
N SER A 89 -2.32 -12.14 -11.17
CA SER A 89 -2.93 -13.48 -11.09
C SER A 89 -4.46 -13.42 -11.06
N GLN A 90 -5.03 -12.31 -10.59
CA GLN A 90 -6.49 -12.10 -10.56
C GLN A 90 -7.01 -11.48 -11.86
N GLY A 91 -6.16 -11.23 -12.85
CA GLY A 91 -6.56 -10.74 -14.16
C GLY A 91 -6.45 -9.22 -14.35
N TYR A 92 -5.92 -8.50 -13.38
CA TYR A 92 -5.74 -7.05 -13.54
C TYR A 92 -4.51 -6.76 -14.40
N GLY A 93 -4.63 -5.77 -15.30
CA GLY A 93 -3.56 -5.39 -16.21
C GLY A 93 -2.80 -4.13 -15.82
N MET A 94 -3.27 -3.41 -14.79
CA MET A 94 -2.59 -2.21 -14.28
C MET A 94 -2.94 -2.00 -12.82
N VAL A 95 -2.07 -1.26 -12.13
CA VAL A 95 -2.24 -0.90 -10.73
C VAL A 95 -1.90 0.57 -10.52
N LEU A 96 -2.47 1.16 -9.48
CA LEU A 96 -2.22 2.55 -9.10
C LEU A 96 -1.67 2.64 -7.69
N THR A 97 -1.01 3.75 -7.42
CA THR A 97 -0.71 4.20 -6.06
C THR A 97 -0.71 5.73 -6.04
N SER A 98 -0.57 6.32 -4.87
CA SER A 98 -0.45 7.76 -4.74
C SER A 98 0.47 8.12 -3.58
N THR A 99 1.00 9.35 -3.64
CA THR A 99 1.83 9.94 -2.58
C THR A 99 1.71 11.45 -2.67
N GLN A 100 1.91 12.13 -1.54
CA GLN A 100 1.94 13.59 -1.57
C GLN A 100 3.16 14.07 -2.36
N VAL A 101 3.01 15.19 -3.09
CA VAL A 101 4.06 15.70 -3.97
C VAL A 101 5.34 16.09 -3.24
N ASP A 102 5.28 16.32 -1.94
CA ASP A 102 6.43 16.67 -1.11
C ASP A 102 7.07 15.46 -0.43
N GLU A 103 6.62 14.23 -0.72
CA GLU A 103 7.16 13.03 -0.12
C GLU A 103 8.16 12.32 -1.04
N ASP A 104 9.21 11.73 -0.44
CA ASP A 104 10.23 11.00 -1.20
C ASP A 104 9.72 9.68 -1.78
N ALA A 105 8.60 9.17 -1.27
CA ALA A 105 8.00 7.93 -1.78
C ALA A 105 7.74 7.97 -3.29
N GLN A 106 7.50 9.15 -3.87
CA GLN A 106 7.33 9.31 -5.31
C GLN A 106 8.50 8.72 -6.10
N HIS A 107 9.73 8.92 -5.61
CA HIS A 107 10.94 8.42 -6.29
C HIS A 107 11.05 6.90 -6.17
N PHE A 108 10.64 6.34 -5.04
CA PHE A 108 10.56 4.91 -4.83
C PHE A 108 9.63 4.26 -5.85
N TYR A 109 8.44 4.81 -6.04
CA TYR A 109 7.47 4.26 -6.99
C TYR A 109 7.94 4.40 -8.44
N ARG A 110 8.58 5.52 -8.79
CA ARG A 110 9.13 5.68 -10.15
C ARG A 110 10.20 4.64 -10.45
N LYS A 111 11.05 4.32 -9.47
CA LYS A 111 12.06 3.27 -9.64
C LYS A 111 11.45 1.89 -9.83
N LEU A 112 10.24 1.67 -9.34
CA LEU A 112 9.52 0.41 -9.56
C LEU A 112 8.76 0.38 -10.89
N GLY A 113 8.85 1.45 -11.69
CA GLY A 113 8.21 1.52 -12.99
C GLY A 113 6.87 2.23 -13.03
N TYR A 114 6.47 2.87 -11.93
CA TYR A 114 5.25 3.67 -11.90
C TYR A 114 5.48 5.00 -12.62
N LYS A 115 4.47 5.43 -13.39
CA LYS A 115 4.48 6.72 -14.09
C LYS A 115 3.46 7.65 -13.46
N ASP A 116 3.85 8.91 -13.30
CA ASP A 116 2.93 9.96 -12.82
C ASP A 116 1.74 10.05 -13.77
N CYS A 117 0.51 10.07 -13.25
CA CYS A 117 -0.69 10.09 -14.07
C CYS A 117 -1.71 11.15 -13.65
N GLY A 118 -1.32 12.09 -12.83
CA GLY A 118 -2.17 13.20 -12.45
C GLY A 118 -2.07 13.51 -10.97
N GLY A 119 -2.88 14.46 -10.54
CA GLY A 119 -2.87 14.94 -9.19
C GLY A 119 -4.27 15.22 -8.65
N PHE A 120 -4.37 15.27 -7.34
CA PHE A 120 -5.60 15.49 -6.62
C PHE A 120 -5.35 16.57 -5.58
N VAL A 121 -6.10 17.68 -5.66
CA VAL A 121 -5.97 18.80 -4.75
C VAL A 121 -7.14 18.79 -3.78
N ILE A 122 -6.86 18.76 -2.48
CA ILE A 122 -7.86 18.89 -1.45
C ILE A 122 -7.81 20.33 -0.94
N ASP A 123 -8.74 21.17 -1.43
CA ASP A 123 -8.88 22.56 -1.04
C ASP A 123 -10.18 22.72 -0.28
N VAL A 124 -10.31 21.96 0.80
CA VAL A 124 -11.50 21.98 1.68
C VAL A 124 -11.03 22.40 3.06
N PRO A 125 -11.63 23.46 3.66
CA PRO A 125 -11.22 23.94 4.97
C PRO A 125 -11.18 22.83 6.01
N GLY A 126 -10.04 22.71 6.71
CA GLY A 126 -9.82 21.66 7.72
C GLY A 126 -9.24 20.36 7.18
N TYR A 127 -9.17 20.19 5.85
CA TYR A 127 -8.65 18.97 5.22
C TYR A 127 -7.49 19.21 4.26
N GLU A 128 -6.99 20.44 4.20
CA GLU A 128 -5.93 20.81 3.26
C GLU A 128 -4.68 19.96 3.47
N GLN A 129 -4.07 19.56 2.37
CA GLN A 129 -2.81 18.83 2.36
C GLN A 129 -2.03 19.18 1.08
N PRO A 130 -0.73 18.86 1.01
CA PRO A 130 -0.03 18.92 -0.27
C PRO A 130 -0.73 18.05 -1.30
N MET A 131 -0.65 18.45 -2.58
CA MET A 131 -1.31 17.71 -3.66
C MET A 131 -0.96 16.22 -3.59
N GLU A 132 -1.96 15.38 -3.72
CA GLU A 132 -1.79 13.94 -3.84
C GLU A 132 -1.49 13.62 -5.30
N MET A 133 -0.33 13.03 -5.56
CA MET A 133 0.09 12.68 -6.91
C MET A 133 -0.16 11.20 -7.15
N PHE A 134 -0.87 10.88 -8.22
CA PHE A 134 -1.17 9.51 -8.60
C PHE A 134 -0.14 8.98 -9.59
N SER A 135 0.15 7.70 -9.49
CA SER A 135 1.02 7.00 -10.42
C SER A 135 0.45 5.65 -10.79
N ILE A 136 0.79 5.17 -11.98
CA ILE A 136 0.20 4.00 -12.59
C ILE A 136 1.29 3.11 -13.18
N LYS A 137 1.06 1.79 -13.13
CA LYS A 137 1.98 0.81 -13.69
C LYS A 137 1.20 -0.28 -14.41
N ARG A 138 1.64 -0.64 -15.61
CA ARG A 138 1.16 -1.82 -16.32
C ARG A 138 1.81 -3.08 -15.71
N ILE A 139 1.01 -4.09 -15.49
CA ILE A 139 1.50 -5.36 -14.92
C ILE A 139 1.17 -6.56 -15.79
#